data_63685e6363724c6be2920488608247c9
#
_entry.id   63685e6363724c6be2920488608247c9
#
_cell.length_a   1.000
_cell.length_b   1.000
_cell.length_c   1.000
_cell.angle_alpha   90.00
_cell.angle_beta   90.00
_cell.angle_gamma   90.00
#
_symmetry.space_group_name_H-M   'P 1'
#
loop_
_entity.id
_entity.type
_entity.pdbx_description
1 polymer ?
#
loop_
_entity_poly.entity_id
_entity_poly.type
_entity_poly.pdbx_seq_one_letter_code
_entity_poly.pdbx_strand_id
1 'polypeptide(L)'
;KWHLGHANGMDPQSQGFKDSLQMVGPLYLPEDHPEVVNAKNDDRIDQMVWGLGQYSAKFNDSNYFAPDKYLTDYYTDEALKVIENNKNRPFFLYLSHWAIHNPLQALRSDVEQMQHMQGHNLQVYAGMIEALDRSIGKIVQKLKDLDIYGKTLIIFTSDNGGANYIELEDINKPYRGWKISFFEGGIRVPYIVSWPDEIKPNQISNSAVHHFDIFPTI
;
A
#
# COMPACT_ATOMS: atom_id res chain seq x y z
N LYS A 1 -3.83 -2.62 -4.04
CA LYS A 1 -5.07 -2.89 -4.83
C LYS A 1 -4.82 -3.93 -5.91
N TRP A 2 -5.84 -4.71 -6.29
CA TRP A 2 -5.73 -5.68 -7.40
C TRP A 2 -5.68 -4.99 -8.76
N HIS A 3 -6.67 -4.18 -9.09
CA HIS A 3 -6.78 -3.32 -10.29
C HIS A 3 -6.61 -4.03 -11.64
N LEU A 4 -6.82 -5.35 -11.69
CA LEU A 4 -6.75 -6.16 -12.93
C LEU A 4 -8.13 -6.60 -13.42
N GLY A 5 -9.20 -6.08 -12.83
CA GLY A 5 -10.59 -6.34 -13.19
C GLY A 5 -11.35 -7.19 -12.18
N HIS A 6 -12.66 -7.23 -12.36
CA HIS A 6 -13.61 -7.98 -11.53
C HIS A 6 -14.55 -8.88 -12.37
N ALA A 7 -14.35 -8.92 -13.68
CA ALA A 7 -15.11 -9.80 -14.56
C ALA A 7 -14.67 -11.27 -14.35
N ASN A 8 -15.47 -12.20 -14.87
CA ASN A 8 -15.17 -13.62 -14.79
C ASN A 8 -13.75 -13.93 -15.27
N GLY A 9 -12.97 -14.58 -14.42
CA GLY A 9 -11.59 -14.94 -14.69
C GLY A 9 -10.55 -13.83 -14.42
N MET A 10 -10.95 -12.64 -13.97
CA MET A 10 -10.04 -11.53 -13.65
C MET A 10 -9.78 -11.37 -12.15
N ASP A 11 -10.51 -12.08 -11.30
CA ASP A 11 -10.30 -12.07 -9.86
C ASP A 11 -8.99 -12.78 -9.48
N PRO A 12 -8.41 -12.50 -8.30
CA PRO A 12 -7.15 -13.11 -7.89
C PRO A 12 -7.17 -14.62 -7.84
N GLN A 13 -8.28 -15.25 -7.44
CA GLN A 13 -8.39 -16.71 -7.36
C GLN A 13 -8.29 -17.34 -8.74
N SER A 14 -8.90 -16.73 -9.75
CA SER A 14 -8.78 -17.17 -11.16
C SER A 14 -7.36 -16.99 -11.71
N GLN A 15 -6.54 -16.16 -11.06
CA GLN A 15 -5.14 -15.90 -11.41
C GLN A 15 -4.14 -16.69 -10.54
N GLY A 16 -4.60 -17.69 -9.79
CA GLY A 16 -3.74 -18.60 -9.04
C GLY A 16 -3.56 -18.29 -7.56
N PHE A 17 -4.14 -17.21 -7.04
CA PHE A 17 -4.14 -16.97 -5.60
C PHE A 17 -5.22 -17.82 -4.92
N LYS A 18 -4.83 -18.48 -3.82
CA LYS A 18 -5.76 -19.32 -3.06
C LYS A 18 -6.82 -18.48 -2.32
N ASP A 19 -6.38 -17.40 -1.72
CA ASP A 19 -7.21 -16.49 -0.94
C ASP A 19 -6.94 -15.05 -1.37
N SER A 20 -7.97 -14.21 -1.31
CA SER A 20 -7.84 -12.77 -1.56
C SER A 20 -8.69 -11.96 -0.60
N LEU A 21 -8.14 -10.85 -0.16
CA LEU A 21 -8.83 -9.81 0.57
C LEU A 21 -8.70 -8.51 -0.23
N GLN A 22 -9.80 -8.04 -0.77
CA GLN A 22 -9.83 -6.88 -1.67
C GLN A 22 -10.60 -5.73 -1.05
N MET A 23 -10.07 -4.51 -1.19
CA MET A 23 -10.87 -3.31 -0.96
C MET A 23 -11.91 -3.15 -2.08
N VAL A 24 -13.05 -2.62 -1.74
CA VAL A 24 -14.15 -2.36 -2.70
C VAL A 24 -14.41 -0.86 -2.85
N GLY A 25 -14.12 -0.05 -1.84
CA GLY A 25 -14.23 1.40 -1.87
C GLY A 25 -12.91 2.10 -1.55
N PRO A 26 -12.79 3.38 -1.86
CA PRO A 26 -11.52 4.11 -1.72
C PRO A 26 -11.22 4.58 -0.30
N LEU A 27 -12.20 4.62 0.60
CA LEU A 27 -12.00 5.18 1.93
C LEU A 27 -11.17 4.26 2.84
N TYR A 28 -10.35 4.86 3.69
CA TYR A 28 -9.57 4.16 4.72
C TYR A 28 -10.33 3.97 6.03
N LEU A 29 -11.28 4.86 6.29
CA LEU A 29 -12.32 4.83 7.32
C LEU A 29 -13.55 5.56 6.79
N PRO A 30 -14.75 5.39 7.38
CA PRO A 30 -15.87 6.28 7.10
C PRO A 30 -15.44 7.75 7.24
N GLU A 31 -15.90 8.59 6.33
CA GLU A 31 -15.45 9.99 6.23
C GLU A 31 -15.68 10.79 7.51
N ASP A 32 -16.75 10.48 8.22
CA ASP A 32 -17.17 11.11 9.47
C ASP A 32 -16.65 10.43 10.73
N HIS A 33 -15.77 9.43 10.58
CA HIS A 33 -15.21 8.69 11.72
C HIS A 33 -14.34 9.62 12.58
N PRO A 34 -14.49 9.63 13.93
CA PRO A 34 -13.80 10.57 14.82
C PRO A 34 -12.27 10.44 14.79
N GLU A 35 -11.76 9.26 14.48
CA GLU A 35 -10.32 8.97 14.44
C GLU A 35 -9.66 9.36 13.11
N VAL A 36 -10.41 9.83 12.10
CA VAL A 36 -9.86 10.16 10.80
C VAL A 36 -9.65 11.65 10.63
N VAL A 37 -8.58 12.02 9.93
CA VAL A 37 -8.34 13.36 9.40
C VAL A 37 -8.36 13.27 7.88
N ASN A 38 -9.22 14.06 7.27
CA ASN A 38 -9.44 14.11 5.83
C ASN A 38 -8.75 15.35 5.24
N ALA A 39 -8.13 15.21 4.07
CA ALA A 39 -7.67 16.34 3.26
C ALA A 39 -8.28 16.24 1.86
N LYS A 40 -9.28 17.07 1.61
CA LYS A 40 -10.00 17.18 0.33
C LYS A 40 -9.42 18.30 -0.50
N ASN A 41 -9.28 18.06 -1.79
CA ASN A 41 -8.73 19.00 -2.75
C ASN A 41 -9.78 19.44 -3.76
N ASP A 42 -9.51 20.55 -4.44
CA ASP A 42 -10.40 21.06 -5.49
C ASP A 42 -10.21 20.34 -6.85
N ASP A 43 -9.24 19.45 -6.96
CA ASP A 43 -9.01 18.67 -8.17
C ASP A 43 -10.18 17.70 -8.46
N ARG A 44 -10.59 17.64 -9.74
CA ARG A 44 -11.74 16.83 -10.17
C ARG A 44 -11.54 15.33 -9.94
N ILE A 45 -10.31 14.84 -10.04
CA ILE A 45 -10.01 13.42 -9.81
C ILE A 45 -10.15 13.13 -8.32
N ASP A 46 -9.64 14.01 -7.45
CA ASP A 46 -9.79 13.86 -6.01
C ASP A 46 -11.27 13.90 -5.60
N GLN A 47 -12.03 14.86 -6.09
CA GLN A 47 -13.48 14.95 -5.84
C GLN A 47 -14.24 13.71 -6.32
N MET A 48 -13.88 13.14 -7.48
CA MET A 48 -14.46 11.90 -7.99
C MET A 48 -14.20 10.75 -7.05
N VAL A 49 -12.98 10.61 -6.54
CA VAL A 49 -12.60 9.53 -5.61
C VAL A 49 -13.34 9.67 -4.28
N TRP A 50 -13.44 10.88 -3.73
CA TRP A 50 -14.25 11.16 -2.54
C TRP A 50 -15.73 10.84 -2.77
N GLY A 51 -16.26 11.17 -3.95
CA GLY A 51 -17.65 10.91 -4.33
C GLY A 51 -18.04 9.44 -4.38
N LEU A 52 -17.08 8.50 -4.49
CA LEU A 52 -17.33 7.08 -4.36
C LEU A 52 -17.70 6.67 -2.93
N GLY A 53 -17.25 7.41 -1.92
CA GLY A 53 -17.72 7.41 -0.53
C GLY A 53 -17.80 6.07 0.19
N GLN A 54 -17.15 5.02 -0.29
CA GLN A 54 -17.36 3.66 0.15
C GLN A 54 -16.17 3.16 0.98
N TYR A 55 -16.46 2.64 2.17
CA TYR A 55 -15.52 1.96 3.05
C TYR A 55 -15.94 0.49 3.19
N SER A 56 -15.34 -0.36 2.37
CA SER A 56 -15.68 -1.78 2.37
C SER A 56 -14.56 -2.65 1.81
N ALA A 57 -14.58 -3.91 2.23
CA ALA A 57 -13.70 -4.97 1.75
C ALA A 57 -14.52 -6.22 1.39
N LYS A 58 -13.87 -7.15 0.70
CA LYS A 58 -14.42 -8.44 0.32
C LYS A 58 -13.34 -9.50 0.48
N PHE A 59 -13.67 -10.60 1.14
CA PHE A 59 -12.80 -11.76 1.22
C PHE A 59 -13.32 -12.85 0.25
N ASN A 60 -12.48 -13.25 -0.70
CA ASN A 60 -12.85 -14.21 -1.75
C ASN A 60 -14.22 -13.84 -2.37
N ASP A 61 -15.14 -14.79 -2.40
CA ASP A 61 -16.50 -14.61 -2.91
C ASP A 61 -17.53 -14.23 -1.83
N SER A 62 -17.08 -13.76 -0.66
CA SER A 62 -17.99 -13.33 0.40
C SER A 62 -18.78 -12.06 0.00
N ASN A 63 -19.81 -11.75 0.79
CA ASN A 63 -20.44 -10.43 0.72
C ASN A 63 -19.45 -9.32 1.14
N TYR A 64 -19.72 -8.10 0.72
CA TYR A 64 -19.00 -6.94 1.16
C TYR A 64 -19.22 -6.69 2.65
N PHE A 65 -18.17 -6.26 3.33
CA PHE A 65 -18.23 -5.89 4.74
C PHE A 65 -17.39 -4.63 4.99
N ALA A 66 -17.74 -3.87 6.02
CA ALA A 66 -16.91 -2.78 6.49
C ALA A 66 -15.84 -3.35 7.44
N PRO A 67 -14.54 -3.09 7.19
CA PRO A 67 -13.51 -3.38 8.19
C PRO A 67 -13.77 -2.63 9.50
N ASP A 68 -13.24 -3.12 10.60
CA ASP A 68 -13.48 -2.55 11.94
C ASP A 68 -12.43 -1.52 12.37
N LYS A 69 -11.50 -1.17 11.47
CA LYS A 69 -10.39 -0.24 11.74
C LYS A 69 -9.82 0.38 10.47
N TYR A 70 -8.92 1.32 10.63
CA TYR A 70 -8.21 1.96 9.51
C TYR A 70 -7.67 0.93 8.52
N LEU A 71 -7.95 1.11 7.23
CA LEU A 71 -7.77 0.09 6.20
C LEU A 71 -6.34 -0.46 6.12
N THR A 72 -5.33 0.41 6.27
CA THR A 72 -3.92 -0.01 6.28
C THR A 72 -3.61 -0.94 7.45
N ASP A 73 -4.10 -0.62 8.64
CA ASP A 73 -3.93 -1.46 9.83
C ASP A 73 -4.74 -2.76 9.72
N TYR A 74 -5.94 -2.71 9.14
CA TYR A 74 -6.74 -3.91 8.89
C TYR A 74 -6.01 -4.91 7.99
N TYR A 75 -5.50 -4.44 6.84
CA TYR A 75 -4.71 -5.30 5.94
C TYR A 75 -3.43 -5.81 6.59
N THR A 76 -2.80 -5.01 7.43
CA THR A 76 -1.64 -5.44 8.19
C THR A 76 -1.97 -6.61 9.09
N ASP A 77 -3.03 -6.50 9.89
CA ASP A 77 -3.45 -7.57 10.81
C ASP A 77 -3.82 -8.85 10.07
N GLU A 78 -4.50 -8.75 8.93
CA GLU A 78 -4.80 -9.91 8.09
C GLU A 78 -3.54 -10.54 7.49
N ALA A 79 -2.58 -9.73 7.05
CA ALA A 79 -1.28 -10.21 6.58
C ALA A 79 -0.51 -10.95 7.69
N LEU A 80 -0.51 -10.43 8.92
CA LEU A 80 0.10 -11.11 10.07
C LEU A 80 -0.53 -12.48 10.36
N LYS A 81 -1.86 -12.60 10.23
CA LYS A 81 -2.56 -13.89 10.34
C LYS A 81 -2.16 -14.86 9.23
N VAL A 82 -2.06 -14.37 7.98
CA VAL A 82 -1.60 -15.19 6.85
C VAL A 82 -0.19 -15.72 7.09
N ILE A 83 0.74 -14.87 7.53
CA ILE A 83 2.12 -15.26 7.85
C ILE A 83 2.13 -16.33 8.97
N GLU A 84 1.42 -16.10 10.07
CA GLU A 84 1.33 -17.05 11.19
C GLU A 84 0.81 -18.42 10.74
N ASN A 85 -0.27 -18.43 9.97
CA ASN A 85 -0.94 -19.66 9.52
C ASN A 85 -0.10 -20.44 8.48
N ASN A 86 0.90 -19.79 7.86
CA ASN A 86 1.71 -20.41 6.82
C ASN A 86 3.20 -20.60 7.22
N LYS A 87 3.59 -20.25 8.44
CA LYS A 87 4.99 -20.26 8.90
C LYS A 87 5.76 -21.60 8.69
N ASN A 88 5.03 -22.72 8.62
CA ASN A 88 5.59 -24.06 8.48
C ASN A 88 5.60 -24.59 7.03
N ARG A 89 5.27 -23.75 6.05
CA ARG A 89 5.24 -24.11 4.61
C ARG A 89 5.61 -22.91 3.74
N PRO A 90 6.09 -23.12 2.51
CA PRO A 90 6.27 -22.04 1.57
C PRO A 90 4.95 -21.30 1.30
N PHE A 91 5.02 -19.97 1.23
CA PHE A 91 3.88 -19.13 0.87
C PHE A 91 4.33 -17.95 0.01
N PHE A 92 3.42 -17.45 -0.78
CA PHE A 92 3.55 -16.18 -1.51
C PHE A 92 2.45 -15.23 -1.04
N LEU A 93 2.84 -14.09 -0.49
CA LEU A 93 1.93 -13.04 -0.03
C LEU A 93 2.13 -11.79 -0.89
N TYR A 94 1.13 -11.44 -1.69
CA TYR A 94 1.07 -10.18 -2.42
C TYR A 94 0.25 -9.18 -1.61
N LEU A 95 0.93 -8.33 -0.83
CA LEU A 95 0.30 -7.33 0.02
C LEU A 95 0.32 -5.97 -0.69
N SER A 96 -0.66 -5.74 -1.55
CA SER A 96 -0.82 -4.48 -2.27
C SER A 96 -1.71 -3.51 -1.49
N HIS A 97 -1.13 -2.80 -0.53
CA HIS A 97 -1.84 -1.76 0.22
C HIS A 97 -2.54 -0.76 -0.69
N TRP A 98 -3.66 -0.21 -0.23
CA TRP A 98 -4.26 0.97 -0.84
C TRP A 98 -3.45 2.23 -0.54
N ALA A 99 -2.83 2.29 0.64
CA ALA A 99 -1.92 3.36 1.04
C ALA A 99 -0.75 3.46 0.03
N ILE A 100 -0.42 4.62 -0.36
CA ILE A 100 -0.82 5.96 0.07
C ILE A 100 -1.69 6.66 -1.00
N HIS A 101 -2.55 5.93 -1.66
CA HIS A 101 -3.43 6.48 -2.70
C HIS A 101 -4.48 7.43 -2.09
N ASN A 102 -4.92 8.45 -2.85
CA ASN A 102 -6.07 9.24 -2.42
C ASN A 102 -7.35 8.38 -2.34
N PRO A 103 -8.33 8.75 -1.52
CA PRO A 103 -8.47 10.04 -0.81
C PRO A 103 -7.42 10.17 0.30
N LEU A 104 -6.97 11.41 0.55
CA LEU A 104 -6.04 11.64 1.64
C LEU A 104 -6.79 11.54 2.97
N GLN A 105 -6.66 10.40 3.61
CA GLN A 105 -7.22 10.08 4.92
C GLN A 105 -6.17 9.42 5.79
N ALA A 106 -5.89 9.97 6.95
CA ALA A 106 -4.97 9.38 7.93
C ALA A 106 -5.60 9.30 9.32
N LEU A 107 -5.08 8.44 10.16
CA LEU A 107 -5.45 8.43 11.56
C LEU A 107 -5.03 9.76 12.22
N ARG A 108 -5.90 10.29 13.08
CA ARG A 108 -5.62 11.52 13.84
C ARG A 108 -4.30 11.43 14.62
N SER A 109 -4.05 10.30 15.27
CA SER A 109 -2.83 10.04 16.02
C SER A 109 -1.56 10.12 15.16
N ASP A 110 -1.65 9.73 13.88
CA ASP A 110 -0.52 9.80 12.96
C ASP A 110 -0.32 11.24 12.45
N VAL A 111 -1.40 11.96 12.16
CA VAL A 111 -1.34 13.37 11.73
C VAL A 111 -0.80 14.28 12.84
N GLU A 112 -1.16 14.02 14.08
CA GLU A 112 -0.67 14.79 15.24
C GLU A 112 0.85 14.75 15.38
N GLN A 113 1.51 13.70 14.94
CA GLN A 113 2.96 13.59 14.90
C GLN A 113 3.58 14.43 13.77
N MET A 114 2.82 14.82 12.76
CA MET A 114 3.27 15.54 11.57
C MET A 114 3.08 17.06 11.66
N GLN A 115 2.74 17.62 12.83
CA GLN A 115 2.48 19.05 13.02
C GLN A 115 3.69 19.95 12.74
N HIS A 116 4.88 19.41 12.72
CA HIS A 116 6.10 20.13 12.32
C HIS A 116 6.18 20.40 10.81
N MET A 117 5.37 19.72 10.00
CA MET A 117 5.28 19.94 8.56
C MET A 117 4.29 21.07 8.26
N GLN A 118 4.54 21.83 7.18
CA GLN A 118 3.65 22.91 6.77
C GLN A 118 2.66 22.43 5.71
N GLY A 119 1.38 22.70 5.94
CA GLY A 119 0.29 22.39 5.02
C GLY A 119 -0.47 21.13 5.41
N HIS A 120 -1.80 21.27 5.42
CA HIS A 120 -2.72 20.24 5.86
C HIS A 120 -2.60 18.94 5.04
N ASN A 121 -2.58 19.07 3.71
CA ASN A 121 -2.46 17.91 2.80
C ASN A 121 -1.17 17.14 3.04
N LEU A 122 -0.04 17.86 3.26
CA LEU A 122 1.24 17.23 3.54
C LEU A 122 1.23 16.49 4.87
N GLN A 123 0.63 17.06 5.92
CA GLN A 123 0.49 16.41 7.22
C GLN A 123 -0.33 15.12 7.14
N VAL A 124 -1.46 15.15 6.43
CA VAL A 124 -2.31 13.97 6.24
C VAL A 124 -1.59 12.92 5.41
N TYR A 125 -0.95 13.31 4.31
CA TYR A 125 -0.18 12.40 3.47
C TYR A 125 0.99 11.75 4.23
N ALA A 126 1.72 12.51 5.03
CA ALA A 126 2.78 11.99 5.90
C ALA A 126 2.23 11.01 6.95
N GLY A 127 1.08 11.30 7.54
CA GLY A 127 0.38 10.36 8.43
C GLY A 127 -0.01 9.04 7.75
N MET A 128 -0.39 9.08 6.46
CA MET A 128 -0.62 7.86 5.68
C MET A 128 0.66 7.05 5.45
N ILE A 129 1.79 7.74 5.22
CA ILE A 129 3.12 7.10 5.08
C ILE A 129 3.52 6.46 6.41
N GLU A 130 3.32 7.14 7.55
CA GLU A 130 3.57 6.60 8.89
C GLU A 130 2.80 5.29 9.13
N ALA A 131 1.52 5.26 8.77
CA ALA A 131 0.72 4.04 8.87
C ALA A 131 1.26 2.89 7.99
N LEU A 132 1.75 3.20 6.79
CA LEU A 132 2.35 2.22 5.88
C LEU A 132 3.69 1.70 6.42
N ASP A 133 4.56 2.58 6.90
CA ASP A 133 5.85 2.22 7.49
C ASP A 133 5.65 1.34 8.75
N ARG A 134 4.72 1.72 9.62
CA ARG A 134 4.29 0.91 10.78
C ARG A 134 3.82 -0.49 10.36
N SER A 135 3.08 -0.59 9.26
CA SER A 135 2.66 -1.88 8.69
C SER A 135 3.85 -2.74 8.32
N ILE A 136 4.81 -2.19 7.57
CA ILE A 136 6.03 -2.90 7.16
C ILE A 136 6.83 -3.34 8.39
N GLY A 137 6.98 -2.45 9.36
CA GLY A 137 7.66 -2.76 10.62
C GLY A 137 7.04 -3.95 11.36
N LYS A 138 5.70 -4.00 11.48
CA LYS A 138 4.96 -5.11 12.09
C LYS A 138 5.17 -6.43 11.35
N ILE A 139 5.15 -6.40 10.01
CA ILE A 139 5.37 -7.59 9.17
C ILE A 139 6.78 -8.13 9.35
N VAL A 140 7.80 -7.27 9.26
CA VAL A 140 9.19 -7.66 9.46
C VAL A 140 9.42 -8.22 10.86
N GLN A 141 8.84 -7.58 11.89
CA GLN A 141 8.93 -8.08 13.26
C GLN A 141 8.27 -9.45 13.41
N LYS A 142 7.09 -9.66 12.83
CA LYS A 142 6.39 -10.95 12.83
C LYS A 142 7.22 -12.07 12.20
N LEU A 143 7.89 -11.80 11.08
CA LEU A 143 8.78 -12.78 10.43
C LEU A 143 9.97 -13.14 11.33
N LYS A 144 10.50 -12.15 12.07
CA LYS A 144 11.59 -12.38 13.05
C LYS A 144 11.10 -13.19 14.25
N ASP A 145 9.95 -12.85 14.82
CA ASP A 145 9.36 -13.56 15.96
C ASP A 145 9.06 -15.04 15.65
N LEU A 146 8.81 -15.35 14.38
CA LEU A 146 8.57 -16.71 13.88
C LEU A 146 9.82 -17.43 13.39
N ASP A 147 11.00 -16.80 13.47
CA ASP A 147 12.29 -17.36 12.99
C ASP A 147 12.29 -17.74 11.50
N ILE A 148 11.56 -16.97 10.68
CA ILE A 148 11.49 -17.18 9.22
C ILE A 148 11.97 -15.95 8.42
N TYR A 149 12.40 -14.87 9.09
CA TYR A 149 12.86 -13.66 8.43
C TYR A 149 14.05 -13.89 7.50
N GLY A 150 15.04 -14.68 7.96
CA GLY A 150 16.21 -15.02 7.16
C GLY A 150 15.86 -15.71 5.84
N LYS A 151 14.85 -16.56 5.86
CA LYS A 151 14.40 -17.40 4.73
C LYS A 151 13.30 -16.73 3.88
N THR A 152 12.95 -15.49 4.17
CA THR A 152 11.87 -14.77 3.46
C THR A 152 12.46 -13.72 2.53
N LEU A 153 12.18 -13.85 1.24
CA LEU A 153 12.40 -12.78 0.25
C LEU A 153 11.30 -11.74 0.41
N ILE A 154 11.68 -10.52 0.74
CA ILE A 154 10.78 -9.36 0.83
C ILE A 154 11.11 -8.40 -0.32
N ILE A 155 10.11 -8.07 -1.12
CA ILE A 155 10.21 -7.05 -2.17
C ILE A 155 9.24 -5.92 -1.81
N PHE A 156 9.77 -4.71 -1.67
CA PHE A 156 8.98 -3.50 -1.47
C PHE A 156 9.11 -2.59 -2.69
N THR A 157 7.98 -2.20 -3.25
CA THR A 157 7.93 -1.29 -4.40
C THR A 157 6.62 -0.51 -4.43
N SER A 158 6.50 0.45 -5.33
CA SER A 158 5.26 1.17 -5.65
C SER A 158 4.80 0.86 -7.07
N ASP A 159 3.51 1.00 -7.36
CA ASP A 159 2.96 0.77 -8.69
C ASP A 159 3.24 1.92 -9.67
N ASN A 160 3.40 3.14 -9.17
CA ASN A 160 3.71 4.35 -9.94
C ASN A 160 4.24 5.48 -9.04
N GLY A 161 4.71 6.53 -9.64
CA GLY A 161 5.10 7.76 -8.94
C GLY A 161 3.91 8.50 -8.33
N GLY A 162 4.18 9.48 -7.48
CA GLY A 162 3.17 10.29 -6.80
C GLY A 162 2.28 11.06 -7.78
N ALA A 163 1.03 11.29 -7.39
CA ALA A 163 0.04 12.00 -8.18
C ALA A 163 0.06 13.51 -7.88
N ASN A 164 -0.08 14.36 -8.89
CA ASN A 164 -0.12 15.80 -8.68
C ASN A 164 -1.49 16.32 -8.22
N TYR A 165 -2.57 15.58 -8.50
CA TYR A 165 -3.94 15.96 -8.12
C TYR A 165 -4.24 15.87 -6.61
N ILE A 166 -3.23 15.55 -5.79
CA ILE A 166 -3.29 15.65 -4.33
C ILE A 166 -2.72 16.96 -3.80
N GLU A 167 -2.40 17.92 -4.70
CA GLU A 167 -1.86 19.25 -4.39
C GLU A 167 -0.54 19.23 -3.59
N LEU A 168 0.32 18.26 -3.89
CA LEU A 168 1.69 18.16 -3.40
C LEU A 168 2.67 18.22 -4.57
N GLU A 169 2.96 19.43 -5.06
CA GLU A 169 3.72 19.67 -6.29
C GLU A 169 5.11 19.03 -6.32
N ASP A 170 5.75 18.93 -5.17
CA ASP A 170 7.14 18.49 -5.03
C ASP A 170 7.31 16.99 -4.73
N ILE A 171 6.21 16.24 -4.71
CA ILE A 171 6.19 14.84 -4.27
C ILE A 171 7.16 13.92 -5.05
N ASN A 172 7.43 14.24 -6.31
CA ASN A 172 8.30 13.45 -7.19
C ASN A 172 9.69 14.07 -7.41
N LYS A 173 10.00 15.23 -6.78
CA LYS A 173 11.32 15.85 -6.94
C LYS A 173 12.47 14.89 -6.56
N PRO A 174 13.58 14.95 -7.29
CA PRO A 174 13.94 15.87 -8.37
C PRO A 174 13.44 15.45 -9.77
N TYR A 175 12.62 14.42 -9.87
CA TYR A 175 12.18 13.85 -11.14
C TYR A 175 11.02 14.62 -11.75
N ARG A 176 11.08 14.82 -13.08
CA ARG A 176 10.01 15.42 -13.86
C ARG A 176 8.81 14.49 -13.97
N GLY A 177 7.61 15.06 -13.94
CA GLY A 177 6.36 14.35 -14.16
C GLY A 177 5.80 13.71 -12.89
N TRP A 178 4.75 12.95 -13.08
CA TRP A 178 3.94 12.38 -12.01
C TRP A 178 3.18 11.16 -12.54
N LYS A 179 2.45 10.45 -11.69
CA LYS A 179 1.53 9.37 -12.09
C LYS A 179 0.79 9.74 -13.38
N ILE A 180 0.63 8.80 -14.31
CA ILE A 180 0.07 8.93 -15.68
C ILE A 180 1.14 9.36 -16.73
N SER A 181 2.25 10.01 -16.34
CA SER A 181 3.29 10.39 -17.28
C SER A 181 4.36 9.32 -17.42
N PHE A 182 5.01 9.28 -18.59
CA PHE A 182 6.16 8.40 -18.86
C PHE A 182 7.51 9.05 -18.49
N PHE A 183 7.50 10.18 -17.80
CA PHE A 183 8.71 10.76 -17.22
C PHE A 183 9.12 10.04 -15.93
N GLU A 184 10.35 10.24 -15.50
CA GLU A 184 10.89 9.57 -14.31
C GLU A 184 10.04 9.75 -13.05
N GLY A 185 9.41 10.92 -12.85
CA GLY A 185 8.50 11.15 -11.74
C GLY A 185 7.24 10.28 -11.76
N GLY A 186 6.90 9.68 -12.91
CA GLY A 186 5.76 8.77 -13.02
C GLY A 186 6.12 7.28 -12.96
N ILE A 187 7.33 6.91 -13.39
CA ILE A 187 7.73 5.51 -13.57
C ILE A 187 8.90 5.07 -12.69
N ARG A 188 9.71 5.99 -12.17
CA ARG A 188 10.82 5.66 -11.28
C ARG A 188 10.32 5.58 -9.84
N VAL A 189 10.17 4.38 -9.35
CA VAL A 189 9.62 4.08 -8.03
C VAL A 189 10.67 3.43 -7.13
N PRO A 190 10.50 3.48 -5.79
CA PRO A 190 11.33 2.70 -4.89
C PRO A 190 11.27 1.22 -5.23
N TYR A 191 12.42 0.54 -5.18
CA TYR A 191 12.51 -0.90 -5.34
C TYR A 191 13.54 -1.43 -4.35
N ILE A 192 13.07 -2.08 -3.29
CA ILE A 192 13.90 -2.56 -2.19
C ILE A 192 13.71 -4.07 -2.08
N VAL A 193 14.83 -4.79 -2.02
CA VAL A 193 14.83 -6.25 -1.87
C VAL A 193 15.60 -6.62 -0.61
N SER A 194 15.02 -7.47 0.23
CA SER A 194 15.64 -8.00 1.43
C SER A 194 15.46 -9.51 1.48
N TRP A 195 16.56 -10.23 1.62
CA TRP A 195 16.59 -11.66 1.86
C TRP A 195 17.85 -11.98 2.70
N PRO A 196 17.77 -11.93 4.02
CA PRO A 196 18.95 -11.91 4.88
C PRO A 196 19.90 -13.10 4.73
N ASP A 197 19.38 -14.30 4.46
CA ASP A 197 20.22 -15.49 4.30
C ASP A 197 20.95 -15.52 2.95
N GLU A 198 20.47 -14.77 1.92
CA GLU A 198 20.99 -14.85 0.55
C GLU A 198 21.61 -13.53 0.06
N ILE A 199 21.10 -12.39 0.51
CA ILE A 199 21.50 -11.07 0.02
C ILE A 199 22.22 -10.29 1.12
N LYS A 200 23.48 -9.89 0.84
CA LYS A 200 24.24 -9.05 1.77
C LYS A 200 23.56 -7.69 1.96
N PRO A 201 23.51 -7.15 3.17
CA PRO A 201 22.91 -5.86 3.43
C PRO A 201 23.69 -4.69 2.79
N ASN A 202 23.05 -3.54 2.68
CA ASN A 202 23.64 -2.26 2.24
C ASN A 202 24.22 -2.29 0.82
N GLN A 203 23.61 -3.05 -0.08
CA GLN A 203 23.97 -3.03 -1.50
C GLN A 203 23.09 -2.07 -2.29
N ILE A 204 23.67 -1.42 -3.28
CA ILE A 204 22.96 -0.59 -4.25
C ILE A 204 23.22 -1.17 -5.63
N SER A 205 22.17 -1.44 -6.39
CA SER A 205 22.26 -1.83 -7.80
C SER A 205 21.79 -0.66 -8.67
N ASN A 206 22.54 -0.40 -9.74
CA ASN A 206 22.17 0.57 -10.77
C ASN A 206 21.52 -0.09 -12.00
N SER A 207 21.23 -1.39 -11.93
CA SER A 207 20.52 -2.09 -12.99
C SER A 207 19.09 -1.58 -13.10
N ALA A 208 18.64 -1.37 -14.34
CA ALA A 208 17.21 -1.12 -14.57
C ALA A 208 16.42 -2.40 -14.27
N VAL A 209 15.38 -2.26 -13.47
CA VAL A 209 14.46 -3.35 -13.12
C VAL A 209 13.01 -2.91 -13.37
N HIS A 210 12.14 -3.85 -13.63
CA HIS A 210 10.73 -3.61 -13.86
C HIS A 210 9.87 -4.59 -13.05
N HIS A 211 8.61 -4.27 -12.79
CA HIS A 211 7.68 -5.19 -12.11
C HIS A 211 7.55 -6.54 -12.82
N PHE A 212 7.76 -6.60 -14.13
CA PHE A 212 7.78 -7.85 -14.89
C PHE A 212 8.91 -8.80 -14.48
N ASP A 213 9.97 -8.28 -13.87
CA ASP A 213 11.10 -9.09 -13.41
C ASP A 213 10.78 -9.83 -12.11
N ILE A 214 9.72 -9.45 -11.38
CA ILE A 214 9.34 -10.08 -10.11
C ILE A 214 8.96 -11.54 -10.35
N PHE A 215 8.05 -11.81 -11.28
CA PHE A 215 7.54 -13.16 -11.51
C PHE A 215 8.63 -14.17 -11.89
N PRO A 216 9.56 -13.89 -12.83
CA PRO A 216 10.65 -14.82 -13.13
C PRO A 216 11.74 -14.88 -12.05
N THR A 217 11.73 -13.98 -11.06
CA THR A 217 12.71 -13.96 -9.96
C THR A 217 12.28 -14.86 -8.80
N ILE A 218 10.98 -15.02 -8.57
CA ILE A 218 10.40 -15.84 -7.48
C ILE A 218 10.02 -17.22 -7.98
#